data_96c91ce3aaee723473745664b24293f8
#
_entry.id   96c91ce3aaee723473745664b24293f8
#
_cell.length_a   1.000
_cell.length_b   1.000
_cell.length_c   1.000
_cell.angle_alpha   90.00
_cell.angle_beta   90.00
_cell.angle_gamma   90.00
#
_symmetry.space_group_name_H-M   'P 1'
#
loop_
_entity.id
_entity.type
_entity.pdbx_description
1 polymer ?
#
loop_
_entity_poly.entity_id
_entity_poly.type
_entity_poly.pdbx_seq_one_letter_code
_entity_poly.pdbx_strand_id
1 'polypeptide(L)'
;MAKYLIINADDYGMCNAANTAVEELFLGGWLKSATIMMPCPGAAHAVQFSIDHPEYAIGVHTTLTSEWGKYRWKPLTDGKSLLDEEGFMWHESDQVEKNATSEDIEREVRAQIDLAHKMGMKPSHVDNHMGSLYGHYTGRLTLSKLALKICGSYG
;
A
#
# COMPACT_ATOMS: atom_id res chain seq x y z
N MET A 1 7.28 15.68 -29.85
CA MET A 1 6.52 14.72 -29.02
C MET A 1 6.25 15.36 -27.67
N ALA A 2 5.03 15.28 -27.15
CA ALA A 2 4.70 15.75 -25.80
C ALA A 2 5.40 14.83 -24.76
N LYS A 3 5.88 15.42 -23.67
CA LYS A 3 6.42 14.68 -22.51
C LYS A 3 5.40 14.80 -21.39
N TYR A 4 5.09 13.68 -20.76
CA TYR A 4 4.16 13.59 -19.63
C TYR A 4 4.93 13.17 -18.39
N LEU A 5 4.57 13.72 -17.23
CA LEU A 5 5.11 13.38 -15.92
C LEU A 5 3.95 13.08 -14.97
N ILE A 6 4.01 11.95 -14.29
CA ILE A 6 3.14 11.62 -13.17
C ILE A 6 3.95 11.80 -11.91
N ILE A 7 3.45 12.62 -10.98
CA ILE A 7 4.00 12.76 -9.63
C ILE A 7 3.02 12.05 -8.70
N ASN A 8 3.48 10.98 -8.06
CA ASN A 8 2.73 10.19 -7.09
C ASN A 8 3.22 10.50 -5.67
N ALA A 9 2.32 10.58 -4.72
CA ALA A 9 2.65 10.56 -3.30
C ALA A 9 2.39 9.16 -2.75
N ASP A 10 3.46 8.48 -2.39
CA ASP A 10 3.42 7.22 -1.66
C ASP A 10 3.08 7.49 -0.18
N ASP A 11 2.81 6.44 0.59
CA ASP A 11 2.60 6.46 2.05
C ASP A 11 1.42 7.32 2.53
N TYR A 12 0.47 7.66 1.67
CA TYR A 12 -0.76 8.32 2.08
C TYR A 12 -1.53 7.39 3.04
N GLY A 13 -2.10 7.93 4.10
CA GLY A 13 -2.74 7.12 5.14
C GLY A 13 -1.79 6.64 6.23
N MET A 14 -0.48 6.81 6.12
CA MET A 14 0.46 6.37 7.14
C MET A 14 0.17 7.08 8.48
N CYS A 15 0.03 8.39 8.49
CA CYS A 15 -0.31 9.18 9.67
C CYS A 15 -0.98 10.51 9.28
N ASN A 16 -1.53 11.23 10.26
CA ASN A 16 -2.21 12.50 10.02
C ASN A 16 -1.31 13.55 9.35
N ALA A 17 -0.04 13.63 9.72
CA ALA A 17 0.88 14.61 9.12
C ALA A 17 1.12 14.31 7.63
N ALA A 18 1.29 13.04 7.26
CA ALA A 18 1.39 12.62 5.88
C ALA A 18 0.10 12.94 5.10
N ASN A 19 -1.07 12.65 5.70
CA ASN A 19 -2.36 12.95 5.09
C ASN A 19 -2.48 14.45 4.79
N THR A 20 -2.27 15.31 5.78
CA THR A 20 -2.33 16.76 5.59
C THR A 20 -1.44 17.23 4.46
N ALA A 21 -0.19 16.76 4.41
CA ALA A 21 0.75 17.16 3.37
C ALA A 21 0.29 16.72 1.97
N VAL A 22 -0.19 15.48 1.84
CA VAL A 22 -0.68 14.94 0.56
C VAL A 22 -1.92 15.72 0.09
N GLU A 23 -2.85 16.00 0.99
CA GLU A 23 -4.08 16.74 0.69
C GLU A 23 -3.79 18.18 0.26
N GLU A 24 -2.90 18.89 0.97
CA GLU A 24 -2.45 20.23 0.58
C GLU A 24 -1.83 20.24 -0.81
N LEU A 25 -1.05 19.22 -1.16
CA LEU A 25 -0.43 19.11 -2.48
C LEU A 25 -1.46 18.80 -3.59
N PHE A 26 -2.48 18.00 -3.31
CA PHE A 26 -3.59 17.78 -4.24
C PHE A 26 -4.39 19.07 -4.46
N LEU A 27 -4.82 19.72 -3.40
CA LEU A 27 -5.60 20.96 -3.46
C LEU A 27 -4.82 22.10 -4.10
N GLY A 28 -3.49 22.13 -3.91
CA GLY A 28 -2.57 23.07 -4.57
C GLY A 28 -2.29 22.74 -6.04
N GLY A 29 -2.77 21.60 -6.55
CA GLY A 29 -2.60 21.19 -7.95
C GLY A 29 -1.24 20.57 -8.28
N TRP A 30 -0.39 20.31 -7.29
CA TRP A 30 0.95 19.75 -7.45
C TRP A 30 0.96 18.24 -7.64
N LEU A 31 -0.02 17.54 -7.04
CA LEU A 31 -0.21 16.10 -7.19
C LEU A 31 -1.42 15.80 -8.05
N LYS A 32 -1.37 14.64 -8.71
CA LYS A 32 -2.51 14.04 -9.42
C LYS A 32 -2.69 12.56 -9.06
N SER A 33 -1.75 11.99 -8.33
CA SER A 33 -1.74 10.58 -7.95
C SER A 33 -1.19 10.41 -6.53
N ALA A 34 -1.76 9.47 -5.76
CA ALA A 34 -1.26 9.02 -4.46
C ALA A 34 -1.69 7.58 -4.22
N THR A 35 -1.04 6.91 -3.26
CA THR A 35 -1.40 5.55 -2.87
C THR A 35 -1.47 5.38 -1.36
N ILE A 36 -2.58 4.74 -0.89
CA ILE A 36 -2.96 4.65 0.53
C ILE A 36 -2.45 3.35 1.16
N MET A 37 -1.75 3.48 2.29
CA MET A 37 -1.35 2.37 3.17
C MET A 37 -2.54 1.92 4.03
N MET A 38 -3.32 0.95 3.55
CA MET A 38 -4.56 0.51 4.22
C MET A 38 -4.37 -0.04 5.66
N PRO A 39 -3.24 -0.67 6.04
CA PRO A 39 -3.02 -1.12 7.41
C PRO A 39 -2.71 0.01 8.41
N CYS A 40 -2.49 1.23 7.95
CA CYS A 40 -2.03 2.32 8.79
C CYS A 40 -3.18 3.13 9.43
N PRO A 41 -2.96 3.77 10.59
CA PRO A 41 -4.01 4.48 11.34
C PRO A 41 -4.66 5.65 10.61
N GLY A 42 -3.97 6.27 9.67
CA GLY A 42 -4.50 7.39 8.87
C GLY A 42 -5.30 6.96 7.63
N ALA A 43 -5.39 5.65 7.34
CA ALA A 43 -6.03 5.14 6.13
C ALA A 43 -7.49 5.58 5.98
N ALA A 44 -8.27 5.53 7.07
CA ALA A 44 -9.68 5.91 7.02
C ALA A 44 -9.90 7.36 6.59
N HIS A 45 -9.07 8.28 7.08
CA HIS A 45 -9.09 9.69 6.66
C HIS A 45 -8.72 9.83 5.18
N ALA A 46 -7.65 9.17 4.74
CA ALA A 46 -7.21 9.20 3.36
C ALA A 46 -8.26 8.64 2.39
N VAL A 47 -8.92 7.55 2.77
CA VAL A 47 -10.03 6.97 2.00
C VAL A 47 -11.20 7.95 1.90
N GLN A 48 -11.58 8.62 2.99
CA GLN A 48 -12.66 9.61 2.94
C GLN A 48 -12.32 10.75 1.98
N PHE A 49 -11.10 11.28 2.04
CA PHE A 49 -10.65 12.29 1.08
C PHE A 49 -10.75 11.79 -0.38
N SER A 50 -10.38 10.53 -0.64
CA SER A 50 -10.48 9.96 -1.99
C SER A 50 -11.93 9.84 -2.50
N ILE A 51 -12.89 9.64 -1.60
CA ILE A 51 -14.32 9.59 -1.92
C ILE A 51 -14.86 10.99 -2.22
N ASP A 52 -14.43 11.98 -1.44
CA ASP A 52 -14.88 13.36 -1.57
C ASP A 52 -14.25 14.05 -2.80
N HIS A 53 -13.12 13.52 -3.30
CA HIS A 53 -12.34 14.05 -4.42
C HIS A 53 -12.08 13.01 -5.52
N PRO A 54 -13.13 12.52 -6.20
CA PRO A 54 -13.02 11.46 -7.21
C PRO A 54 -12.24 11.87 -8.47
N GLU A 55 -11.90 13.13 -8.61
CA GLU A 55 -11.07 13.67 -9.70
C GLU A 55 -9.58 13.33 -9.56
N TYR A 56 -9.12 12.91 -8.37
CA TYR A 56 -7.74 12.51 -8.12
C TYR A 56 -7.55 11.00 -8.30
N ALA A 57 -6.42 10.62 -8.90
CA ALA A 57 -6.06 9.22 -9.07
C ALA A 57 -5.45 8.68 -7.77
N ILE A 58 -6.29 8.16 -6.86
CA ILE A 58 -5.84 7.60 -5.58
C ILE A 58 -5.99 6.09 -5.61
N GLY A 59 -4.88 5.38 -5.34
CA GLY A 59 -4.74 3.93 -5.38
C GLY A 59 -4.49 3.30 -4.00
N VAL A 60 -4.22 1.99 -3.99
CA VAL A 60 -3.82 1.25 -2.79
C VAL A 60 -2.32 1.00 -2.83
N HIS A 61 -1.62 1.41 -1.77
CA HIS A 61 -0.20 1.14 -1.52
C HIS A 61 -0.07 -0.16 -0.74
N THR A 62 0.06 -1.28 -1.46
CA THR A 62 0.09 -2.61 -0.82
C THR A 62 1.29 -2.72 0.11
N THR A 63 0.99 -2.84 1.40
CA THR A 63 1.95 -2.68 2.48
C THR A 63 2.20 -4.02 3.16
N LEU A 64 3.45 -4.48 3.17
CA LEU A 64 3.88 -5.72 3.82
C LEU A 64 5.07 -5.51 4.78
N THR A 65 5.57 -4.28 4.88
CA THR A 65 6.66 -3.90 5.79
C THR A 65 6.20 -2.81 6.76
N SER A 66 6.89 -2.69 7.90
CA SER A 66 6.68 -1.67 8.92
C SER A 66 8.04 -1.24 9.48
N GLU A 67 8.72 -0.39 8.74
CA GLU A 67 10.15 -0.07 8.88
C GLU A 67 10.48 0.93 9.99
N TRP A 68 9.51 1.62 10.56
CA TRP A 68 9.75 2.66 11.56
C TRP A 68 9.95 2.08 12.96
N GLY A 69 10.97 2.51 13.69
CA GLY A 69 11.33 1.93 14.98
C GLY A 69 10.32 2.11 16.11
N LYS A 70 9.56 3.20 16.12
CA LYS A 70 8.60 3.53 17.22
C LYS A 70 7.15 3.68 16.75
N TYR A 71 6.92 3.61 15.47
CA TYR A 71 5.60 3.76 14.86
C TYR A 71 5.39 2.60 13.89
N ARG A 72 4.83 1.53 14.41
CA ARG A 72 4.70 0.25 13.71
C ARG A 72 3.23 -0.09 13.48
N TRP A 73 2.96 -0.80 12.39
CA TRP A 73 1.63 -1.29 12.03
C TRP A 73 1.64 -2.80 11.80
N LYS A 74 0.45 -3.36 11.88
CA LYS A 74 0.21 -4.80 11.74
C LYS A 74 -0.53 -5.08 10.44
N PRO A 75 -0.46 -6.31 9.91
CA PRO A 75 -1.32 -6.71 8.80
C PRO A 75 -2.81 -6.65 9.20
N LEU A 76 -3.67 -6.51 8.21
CA LEU A 76 -5.13 -6.59 8.39
C LEU A 76 -5.58 -8.02 8.68
N THR A 77 -4.79 -9.00 8.27
CA THR A 77 -5.05 -10.43 8.43
C THR A 77 -4.26 -11.04 9.59
N ASP A 78 -4.53 -12.30 9.89
CA ASP A 78 -3.84 -13.09 10.92
C ASP A 78 -2.62 -13.87 10.41
N GLY A 79 -2.10 -13.50 9.23
CA GLY A 79 -0.95 -14.15 8.58
C GLY A 79 0.32 -14.12 9.43
N LYS A 80 0.62 -15.24 10.08
CA LYS A 80 1.76 -15.31 11.01
C LYS A 80 3.11 -15.12 10.32
N SER A 81 3.23 -15.51 9.07
CA SER A 81 4.48 -15.36 8.32
C SER A 81 4.77 -13.91 7.93
N LEU A 82 3.78 -13.01 8.08
CA LEU A 82 3.93 -11.57 7.86
C LEU A 82 4.46 -10.82 9.08
N LEU A 83 4.58 -11.50 10.23
CA LEU A 83 4.92 -10.89 11.50
C LEU A 83 6.36 -11.18 11.91
N ASP A 84 7.01 -10.16 12.48
CA ASP A 84 8.25 -10.30 13.21
C ASP A 84 8.03 -10.80 14.64
N GLU A 85 9.10 -10.90 15.43
CA GLU A 85 9.07 -11.38 16.81
C GLU A 85 8.27 -10.46 17.76
N GLU A 86 8.08 -9.18 17.40
CA GLU A 86 7.31 -8.20 18.16
C GLU A 86 5.83 -8.20 17.77
N GLY A 87 5.44 -8.96 16.74
CA GLY A 87 4.06 -9.07 16.25
C GLY A 87 3.61 -7.91 15.36
N PHE A 88 4.55 -7.26 14.69
CA PHE A 88 4.32 -6.28 13.63
C PHE A 88 4.76 -6.83 12.27
N MET A 89 4.40 -6.16 11.19
CA MET A 89 4.98 -6.49 9.87
C MET A 89 6.51 -6.38 9.91
N TRP A 90 7.19 -7.16 9.08
CA TRP A 90 8.64 -7.13 8.95
C TRP A 90 9.16 -5.71 8.69
N HIS A 91 10.37 -5.39 9.18
CA HIS A 91 10.99 -4.09 8.94
C HIS A 91 11.39 -3.88 7.48
N GLU A 92 11.94 -4.92 6.84
CA GLU A 92 12.57 -4.80 5.54
C GLU A 92 11.96 -5.75 4.51
N SER A 93 12.00 -5.33 3.25
CA SER A 93 11.44 -6.11 2.15
C SER A 93 12.12 -7.45 1.93
N ASP A 94 13.43 -7.56 2.19
CA ASP A 94 14.15 -8.82 2.10
C ASP A 94 13.68 -9.82 3.16
N GLN A 95 13.26 -9.34 4.34
CA GLN A 95 12.67 -10.16 5.39
C GLN A 95 11.31 -10.72 4.97
N VAL A 96 10.46 -9.88 4.33
CA VAL A 96 9.20 -10.33 3.73
C VAL A 96 9.47 -11.41 2.68
N GLU A 97 10.42 -11.17 1.78
CA GLU A 97 10.76 -12.14 0.73
C GLU A 97 11.26 -13.48 1.29
N LYS A 98 11.98 -13.47 2.42
CA LYS A 98 12.52 -14.67 3.06
C LYS A 98 11.50 -15.44 3.88
N ASN A 99 10.65 -14.73 4.62
CA ASN A 99 9.83 -15.31 5.68
C ASN A 99 8.36 -15.45 5.35
N ALA A 100 7.78 -14.54 4.53
CA ALA A 100 6.36 -14.55 4.26
C ALA A 100 5.97 -15.64 3.25
N THR A 101 4.91 -16.39 3.55
CA THR A 101 4.35 -17.37 2.62
C THR A 101 3.55 -16.67 1.51
N SER A 102 3.45 -17.30 0.35
CA SER A 102 2.65 -16.76 -0.76
C SER A 102 1.17 -16.66 -0.40
N GLU A 103 0.67 -17.59 0.42
CA GLU A 103 -0.71 -17.64 0.89
C GLU A 103 -1.04 -16.46 1.81
N ASP A 104 -0.16 -16.16 2.78
CA ASP A 104 -0.36 -15.04 3.68
C ASP A 104 -0.24 -13.70 2.95
N ILE A 105 0.72 -13.59 2.01
CA ILE A 105 0.87 -12.41 1.14
C ILE A 105 -0.40 -12.20 0.29
N GLU A 106 -0.89 -13.25 -0.41
CA GLU A 106 -2.09 -13.12 -1.25
C GLU A 106 -3.30 -12.70 -0.42
N ARG A 107 -3.48 -13.30 0.76
CA ARG A 107 -4.59 -12.98 1.67
C ARG A 107 -4.51 -11.54 2.16
N GLU A 108 -3.34 -11.07 2.56
CA GLU A 108 -3.13 -9.71 3.05
C GLU A 108 -3.33 -8.67 1.95
N VAL A 109 -2.72 -8.85 0.78
CA VAL A 109 -2.86 -7.90 -0.34
C VAL A 109 -4.33 -7.79 -0.76
N ARG A 110 -5.05 -8.92 -0.84
CA ARG A 110 -6.50 -8.90 -1.12
C ARG A 110 -7.26 -8.17 -0.02
N ALA A 111 -6.96 -8.44 1.25
CA ALA A 111 -7.64 -7.77 2.37
C ALA A 111 -7.47 -6.25 2.34
N GLN A 112 -6.31 -5.74 1.94
CA GLN A 112 -6.06 -4.31 1.79
C GLN A 112 -6.90 -3.70 0.65
N ILE A 113 -6.93 -4.33 -0.52
CA ILE A 113 -7.74 -3.86 -1.66
C ILE A 113 -9.24 -3.96 -1.34
N ASP A 114 -9.68 -5.08 -0.77
CA ASP A 114 -11.08 -5.32 -0.38
C ASP A 114 -11.55 -4.33 0.69
N LEU A 115 -10.67 -3.97 1.66
CA LEU A 115 -10.98 -2.97 2.67
C LEU A 115 -11.21 -1.60 2.04
N ALA A 116 -10.36 -1.18 1.08
CA ALA A 116 -10.55 0.07 0.35
C ALA A 116 -11.91 0.11 -0.35
N HIS A 117 -12.28 -0.96 -1.08
CA HIS A 117 -13.59 -1.08 -1.71
C HIS A 117 -14.75 -1.07 -0.70
N LYS A 118 -14.61 -1.83 0.40
CA LYS A 118 -15.61 -1.90 1.47
C LYS A 118 -15.87 -0.55 2.12
N MET A 119 -14.85 0.30 2.21
CA MET A 119 -14.96 1.67 2.72
C MET A 119 -15.56 2.65 1.69
N GLY A 120 -15.85 2.20 0.46
CA GLY A 120 -16.45 3.01 -0.61
C GLY A 120 -15.45 3.65 -1.56
N MET A 121 -14.16 3.42 -1.38
CA MET A 121 -13.12 3.88 -2.29
C MET A 121 -13.22 3.14 -3.63
N LYS A 122 -12.86 3.83 -4.72
CA LYS A 122 -12.65 3.26 -6.04
C LYS A 122 -11.17 3.42 -6.41
N PRO A 123 -10.29 2.49 -6.02
CA PRO A 123 -8.87 2.61 -6.29
C PRO A 123 -8.60 2.75 -7.79
N SER A 124 -7.82 3.76 -8.18
CA SER A 124 -7.46 3.97 -9.58
C SER A 124 -6.34 3.05 -10.05
N HIS A 125 -5.52 2.58 -9.11
CA HIS A 125 -4.39 1.69 -9.34
C HIS A 125 -3.92 1.04 -8.04
N VAL A 126 -2.98 0.13 -8.16
CA VAL A 126 -2.28 -0.51 -7.03
C VAL A 126 -0.79 -0.39 -7.27
N ASP A 127 -0.05 -0.03 -6.25
CA ASP A 127 1.41 -0.08 -6.23
C ASP A 127 1.91 -0.80 -4.97
N ASN A 128 3.18 -0.68 -4.62
CA ASN A 128 3.79 -1.57 -3.65
C ASN A 128 4.80 -0.83 -2.76
N HIS A 129 4.48 -0.77 -1.47
CA HIS A 129 5.32 -0.17 -0.44
C HIS A 129 6.67 -0.89 -0.33
N MET A 130 7.76 -0.10 -0.30
CA MET A 130 9.14 -0.57 -0.13
C MET A 130 9.60 -1.64 -1.14
N GLY A 131 8.88 -1.86 -2.23
CA GLY A 131 9.24 -2.88 -3.22
C GLY A 131 9.09 -4.32 -2.74
N SER A 132 8.37 -4.58 -1.65
CA SER A 132 8.28 -5.87 -0.97
C SER A 132 7.67 -7.00 -1.79
N LEU A 133 7.00 -6.69 -2.91
CA LEU A 133 6.44 -7.68 -3.85
C LEU A 133 7.26 -7.85 -5.14
N TYR A 134 8.40 -7.18 -5.27
CA TYR A 134 9.21 -7.34 -6.50
C TYR A 134 10.05 -8.62 -6.51
N GLY A 135 10.42 -9.13 -5.33
CA GLY A 135 11.21 -10.35 -5.21
C GLY A 135 12.66 -10.19 -5.67
N HIS A 136 13.19 -8.98 -5.71
CA HIS A 136 14.52 -8.71 -6.24
C HIS A 136 15.65 -8.79 -5.21
N TYR A 137 15.34 -8.70 -3.92
CA TYR A 137 16.33 -8.83 -2.85
C TYR A 137 16.85 -10.26 -2.68
N THR A 138 15.97 -11.25 -2.86
CA THR A 138 16.29 -12.68 -2.70
C THR A 138 16.22 -13.46 -4.00
N GLY A 139 15.77 -12.83 -5.08
CA GLY A 139 15.50 -13.50 -6.36
C GLY A 139 14.14 -14.22 -6.40
N ARG A 140 13.25 -13.99 -5.42
CA ARG A 140 11.90 -14.60 -5.35
C ARG A 140 10.92 -13.94 -6.31
N LEU A 141 11.22 -13.96 -7.61
CA LEU A 141 10.42 -13.31 -8.67
C LEU A 141 8.98 -13.85 -8.78
N THR A 142 8.66 -14.95 -8.09
CA THR A 142 7.28 -15.44 -7.96
C THR A 142 6.36 -14.43 -7.27
N LEU A 143 6.90 -13.52 -6.44
CA LEU A 143 6.13 -12.47 -5.77
C LEU A 143 5.59 -11.44 -6.77
N SER A 144 6.39 -11.01 -7.74
CA SER A 144 5.90 -10.11 -8.80
C SER A 144 4.77 -10.75 -9.62
N LYS A 145 4.89 -12.06 -9.92
CA LYS A 145 3.83 -12.80 -10.61
C LYS A 145 2.57 -12.90 -9.78
N LEU A 146 2.71 -13.10 -8.46
CA LEU A 146 1.60 -13.15 -7.52
C LEU A 146 0.88 -11.79 -7.46
N ALA A 147 1.65 -10.70 -7.32
CA ALA A 147 1.09 -9.34 -7.32
C ALA A 147 0.28 -9.05 -8.60
N LEU A 148 0.85 -9.35 -9.77
CA LEU A 148 0.15 -9.17 -11.05
C LEU A 148 -1.13 -10.03 -11.15
N LYS A 149 -1.09 -11.29 -10.67
CA LYS A 149 -2.26 -12.16 -10.62
C LYS A 149 -3.36 -11.57 -9.74
N ILE A 150 -2.99 -11.07 -8.54
CA ILE A 150 -3.94 -10.46 -7.61
C ILE A 150 -4.56 -9.21 -8.24
N CYS A 151 -3.73 -8.25 -8.67
CA CYS A 151 -4.21 -7.01 -9.27
C CYS A 151 -5.10 -7.25 -10.48
N GLY A 152 -4.73 -8.18 -11.37
CA GLY A 152 -5.54 -8.55 -12.54
C GLY A 152 -6.89 -9.19 -12.21
N SER A 153 -7.14 -9.60 -10.97
CA SER A 153 -8.46 -10.10 -10.53
C SER A 153 -9.42 -8.99 -10.09
N TYR A 154 -8.95 -7.77 -9.98
CA TYR A 154 -9.77 -6.60 -9.64
C TYR A 154 -10.11 -5.71 -10.84
N GLY A 155 -9.59 -5.98 -12.03
CA GLY A 155 -9.90 -5.29 -13.29
C GLY A 155 -8.69 -4.63 -13.91
#